data_4207b188eb0b5123bdad86a425489272
#
_entry.id   4207b188eb0b5123bdad86a425489272
#
_cell.length_a   1.000
_cell.length_b   1.000
_cell.length_c   1.000
_cell.angle_alpha   90.00
_cell.angle_beta   90.00
_cell.angle_gamma   90.00
#
_symmetry.space_group_name_H-M   'P 1'
#
loop_
_entity.id
_entity.type
_entity.pdbx_description
1 polymer ?
#
loop_
_entity_poly.entity_id
_entity_poly.type
_entity_poly.pdbx_seq_one_letter_code
_entity_poly.pdbx_strand_id
1 'polypeptide(L)'
;FKIMLRCALENDHHNLDLGAVAKYLQQIDCISRGLPKVVILGGFQQGGHDHTYPWWMPIDSTLYAPGGLKGKDALLWLMNEAKKYNTNCTFHVNPFDAYMDSPMWDMYVKKDLLCRNADGSLVKGDVWWNRQSYFVNMVNEWNAGVTKQRIDAFLNELPLVKETGVLYFDNETQYPPSLYHYVTKEDQISAIKKAAEYL
;
A
#
# COMPACT_ATOMS: atom_id res chain seq x y z
N PHE A 1 -4.62 -17.81 -7.75
CA PHE A 1 -3.39 -18.25 -7.08
C PHE A 1 -3.66 -19.46 -6.18
N LYS A 2 -2.64 -20.29 -5.94
CA LYS A 2 -2.70 -21.44 -5.04
C LYS A 2 -1.87 -21.21 -3.77
N ILE A 3 -0.89 -20.31 -3.83
CA ILE A 3 -0.01 -19.96 -2.71
C ILE A 3 0.05 -18.44 -2.62
N MET A 4 -0.10 -17.93 -1.40
CA MET A 4 0.11 -16.52 -1.07
C MET A 4 1.33 -16.43 -0.17
N LEU A 5 2.26 -15.56 -0.53
CA LEU A 5 3.46 -15.25 0.22
C LEU A 5 3.40 -13.79 0.68
N ARG A 6 4.02 -13.48 1.79
CA ARG A 6 4.24 -12.10 2.24
C ARG A 6 5.73 -11.88 2.40
N CYS A 7 6.22 -10.76 1.89
CA CYS A 7 7.63 -10.38 1.98
C CYS A 7 7.71 -8.91 2.38
N ALA A 8 8.38 -8.64 3.51
CA ALA A 8 8.74 -7.28 3.89
C ALA A 8 10.00 -6.87 3.13
N LEU A 9 9.95 -5.72 2.46
CA LEU A 9 11.07 -5.12 1.74
C LEU A 9 11.87 -4.14 2.59
N GLU A 10 11.44 -3.94 3.82
CA GLU A 10 12.11 -3.11 4.81
C GLU A 10 12.87 -3.97 5.81
N ASN A 11 14.02 -3.48 6.21
CA ASN A 11 14.75 -3.94 7.38
C ASN A 11 15.31 -2.73 8.12
N ASP A 12 15.85 -2.93 9.31
CA ASP A 12 16.44 -1.86 10.15
C ASP A 12 17.60 -1.11 9.45
N HIS A 13 18.04 -1.59 8.29
CA HIS A 13 19.19 -1.07 7.55
C HIS A 13 18.86 -0.56 6.14
N HIS A 14 17.61 -0.51 5.73
CA HIS A 14 17.11 0.09 4.48
C HIS A 14 17.76 -0.41 3.16
N ASN A 15 18.37 -1.59 3.13
CA ASN A 15 19.07 -2.10 1.95
C ASN A 15 18.67 -3.54 1.64
N LEU A 16 17.42 -3.74 1.21
CA LEU A 16 17.00 -5.07 0.80
C LEU A 16 17.45 -5.37 -0.64
N ASP A 17 18.20 -6.46 -0.79
CA ASP A 17 18.57 -7.03 -2.08
C ASP A 17 17.38 -7.76 -2.70
N LEU A 18 16.79 -7.18 -3.72
CA LEU A 18 15.68 -7.80 -4.45
C LEU A 18 16.13 -9.05 -5.24
N GLY A 19 17.44 -9.20 -5.50
CA GLY A 19 18.01 -10.44 -6.00
C GLY A 19 17.88 -11.59 -5.02
N ALA A 20 18.02 -11.33 -3.71
CA ALA A 20 17.77 -12.33 -2.68
C ALA A 20 16.29 -12.72 -2.61
N VAL A 21 15.38 -11.76 -2.78
CA VAL A 21 13.94 -12.03 -2.86
C VAL A 21 13.62 -12.92 -4.07
N ALA A 22 14.15 -12.60 -5.23
CA ALA A 22 13.97 -13.41 -6.45
C ALA A 22 14.47 -14.85 -6.26
N LYS A 23 15.63 -15.02 -5.64
CA LYS A 23 16.19 -16.34 -5.32
C LYS A 23 15.28 -17.12 -4.34
N TYR A 24 14.72 -16.45 -3.35
CA TYR A 24 13.74 -17.04 -2.45
C TYR A 24 12.49 -17.52 -3.22
N LEU A 25 11.95 -16.68 -4.12
CA LEU A 25 10.80 -17.06 -4.95
C LEU A 25 11.11 -18.26 -5.86
N GLN A 26 12.33 -18.35 -6.40
CA GLN A 26 12.80 -19.51 -7.16
C GLN A 26 12.79 -20.79 -6.31
N GLN A 27 13.28 -20.73 -5.08
CA GLN A 27 13.27 -21.88 -4.16
C GLN A 27 11.85 -22.33 -3.83
N ILE A 28 10.95 -21.39 -3.56
CA ILE A 28 9.52 -21.69 -3.33
C ILE A 28 8.89 -22.31 -4.58
N ASP A 29 9.25 -21.86 -5.77
CA ASP A 29 8.77 -22.44 -7.02
C ASP A 29 9.17 -23.92 -7.16
N CYS A 30 10.42 -24.24 -6.87
CA CYS A 30 10.91 -25.62 -6.87
C CYS A 30 10.13 -26.50 -5.87
N ILE A 31 9.95 -26.04 -4.62
CA ILE A 31 9.24 -26.78 -3.58
C ILE A 31 7.76 -26.97 -3.94
N SER A 32 7.15 -25.93 -4.50
CA SER A 32 5.73 -25.94 -4.89
C SER A 32 5.45 -26.57 -6.25
N ARG A 33 6.49 -27.07 -6.94
CA ARG A 33 6.39 -27.67 -8.29
C ARG A 33 5.70 -26.73 -9.29
N GLY A 34 6.05 -25.44 -9.26
CA GLY A 34 5.53 -24.47 -10.19
C GLY A 34 4.08 -24.03 -9.95
N LEU A 35 3.48 -24.28 -8.79
CA LEU A 35 2.12 -23.82 -8.51
C LEU A 35 2.01 -22.30 -8.64
N PRO A 36 0.91 -21.76 -9.21
CA PRO A 36 0.69 -20.32 -9.32
C PRO A 36 0.68 -19.62 -7.96
N LYS A 37 1.52 -18.61 -7.82
CA LYS A 37 1.75 -17.87 -6.56
C LYS A 37 1.48 -16.39 -6.70
N VAL A 38 1.15 -15.75 -5.59
CA VAL A 38 1.21 -14.29 -5.42
C VAL A 38 2.10 -13.97 -4.23
N VAL A 39 2.99 -12.99 -4.38
CA VAL A 39 3.77 -12.43 -3.28
C VAL A 39 3.30 -11.00 -3.01
N ILE A 40 2.95 -10.74 -1.75
CA ILE A 40 2.58 -9.42 -1.24
C ILE A 40 3.84 -8.76 -0.71
N LEU A 41 4.25 -7.65 -1.33
CA LEU A 41 5.44 -6.88 -0.98
C LEU A 41 5.03 -5.71 -0.07
N GLY A 42 5.50 -5.70 1.17
CA GLY A 42 5.33 -4.60 2.12
C GLY A 42 6.59 -3.76 2.24
N GLY A 43 6.47 -2.48 2.64
CA GLY A 43 7.61 -1.61 2.90
C GLY A 43 8.36 -1.13 1.65
N PHE A 44 7.67 -1.04 0.52
CA PHE A 44 8.26 -0.55 -0.73
C PHE A 44 8.37 0.97 -0.81
N GLN A 45 7.67 1.67 0.09
CA GLN A 45 7.64 3.13 0.17
C GLN A 45 8.93 3.68 0.78
N GLN A 46 9.26 4.91 0.43
CA GLN A 46 10.40 5.63 1.02
C GLN A 46 10.25 5.70 2.55
N GLY A 47 11.27 5.24 3.25
CA GLY A 47 11.27 5.16 4.71
C GLY A 47 10.59 3.90 5.28
N GLY A 48 10.05 3.01 4.43
CA GLY A 48 9.41 1.78 4.84
C GLY A 48 7.89 1.87 4.97
N HIS A 49 7.32 0.82 5.55
CA HIS A 49 5.89 0.70 5.79
C HIS A 49 5.39 1.80 6.73
N ASP A 50 4.22 2.34 6.47
CA ASP A 50 3.56 3.41 7.23
C ASP A 50 4.23 4.80 7.20
N HIS A 51 5.35 4.98 6.50
CA HIS A 51 6.06 6.27 6.58
C HIS A 51 5.37 7.41 5.84
N THR A 52 4.71 7.15 4.71
CA THR A 52 4.15 8.20 3.85
C THR A 52 2.63 8.26 3.84
N TYR A 53 1.92 7.34 4.51
CA TYR A 53 0.47 7.27 4.46
C TYR A 53 -0.24 8.57 4.88
N PRO A 54 -1.28 8.94 4.14
CA PRO A 54 -2.03 8.15 3.15
C PRO A 54 -1.43 8.11 1.74
N TRP A 55 -0.26 8.70 1.50
CA TRP A 55 0.41 8.67 0.21
C TRP A 55 1.22 7.37 0.07
N TRP A 56 1.04 6.65 -1.05
CA TRP A 56 1.72 5.36 -1.28
C TRP A 56 3.07 5.50 -1.99
N MET A 57 3.48 6.74 -2.29
CA MET A 57 4.71 7.07 -2.99
C MET A 57 5.61 7.99 -2.14
N PRO A 58 6.86 8.20 -2.52
CA PRO A 58 7.59 7.53 -3.60
C PRO A 58 8.05 6.11 -3.22
N ILE A 59 8.47 5.34 -4.23
CA ILE A 59 9.16 4.07 -4.02
C ILE A 59 10.51 4.34 -3.34
N ASP A 60 10.92 3.49 -2.42
CA ASP A 60 12.18 3.62 -1.70
C ASP A 60 13.37 3.52 -2.68
N SER A 61 14.13 4.60 -2.76
CA SER A 61 15.29 4.73 -3.64
C SER A 61 16.47 3.84 -3.25
N THR A 62 16.45 3.27 -2.05
CA THR A 62 17.51 2.38 -1.53
C THR A 62 17.30 0.92 -1.91
N LEU A 63 16.12 0.51 -2.37
CA LEU A 63 15.90 -0.80 -2.95
C LEU A 63 16.87 -1.03 -4.12
N TYR A 64 17.48 -2.22 -4.18
CA TYR A 64 18.41 -2.53 -5.26
C TYR A 64 18.24 -3.95 -5.80
N ALA A 65 18.64 -4.15 -7.06
CA ALA A 65 18.59 -5.42 -7.76
C ALA A 65 19.85 -5.63 -8.60
N PRO A 66 20.12 -6.87 -9.09
CA PRO A 66 21.23 -7.16 -9.97
C PRO A 66 21.32 -6.21 -11.15
N GLY A 67 22.55 -5.94 -11.59
CA GLY A 67 22.79 -4.99 -12.69
C GLY A 67 22.85 -3.53 -12.26
N GLY A 68 22.87 -3.24 -10.97
CA GLY A 68 22.96 -1.87 -10.44
C GLY A 68 21.63 -1.12 -10.45
N LEU A 69 20.52 -1.82 -10.66
CA LEU A 69 19.17 -1.25 -10.63
C LEU A 69 18.80 -0.78 -9.23
N LYS A 70 18.10 0.37 -9.13
CA LYS A 70 17.68 0.95 -7.85
C LYS A 70 16.23 1.42 -7.87
N GLY A 71 15.65 1.54 -6.69
CA GLY A 71 14.30 2.08 -6.48
C GLY A 71 13.25 1.41 -7.36
N LYS A 72 12.52 2.21 -8.13
CA LYS A 72 11.49 1.76 -9.06
C LYS A 72 12.00 0.70 -10.05
N ASP A 73 13.16 0.91 -10.63
CA ASP A 73 13.69 -0.02 -11.65
C ASP A 73 14.05 -1.38 -11.04
N ALA A 74 14.57 -1.38 -9.82
CA ALA A 74 14.80 -2.62 -9.07
C ALA A 74 13.50 -3.36 -8.77
N LEU A 75 12.45 -2.63 -8.41
CA LEU A 75 11.15 -3.22 -8.10
C LEU A 75 10.47 -3.78 -9.36
N LEU A 76 10.51 -3.07 -10.47
CA LEU A 76 10.01 -3.55 -11.76
C LEU A 76 10.80 -4.77 -12.26
N TRP A 77 12.12 -4.80 -12.01
CA TRP A 77 12.94 -5.97 -12.27
C TRP A 77 12.46 -7.17 -11.47
N LEU A 78 12.22 -7.02 -10.14
CA LEU A 78 11.73 -8.12 -9.31
C LEU A 78 10.36 -8.63 -9.80
N MET A 79 9.45 -7.74 -10.16
CA MET A 79 8.13 -8.11 -10.68
C MET A 79 8.25 -8.96 -11.96
N ASN A 80 9.16 -8.61 -12.87
CA ASN A 80 9.41 -9.39 -14.09
C ASN A 80 10.14 -10.69 -13.81
N GLU A 81 11.12 -10.68 -12.90
CA GLU A 81 11.87 -11.89 -12.51
C GLU A 81 10.97 -12.93 -11.86
N ALA A 82 10.06 -12.49 -10.95
CA ALA A 82 9.12 -13.35 -10.26
C ALA A 82 8.19 -14.14 -11.21
N LYS A 83 7.85 -13.57 -12.37
CA LYS A 83 7.03 -14.24 -13.39
C LYS A 83 7.68 -15.53 -13.89
N LYS A 84 9.02 -15.61 -13.93
CA LYS A 84 9.77 -16.81 -14.32
C LYS A 84 9.51 -17.99 -13.35
N TYR A 85 9.08 -17.67 -12.14
CA TYR A 85 8.80 -18.63 -11.06
C TYR A 85 7.28 -18.76 -10.82
N ASN A 86 6.47 -18.51 -11.84
CA ASN A 86 5.01 -18.55 -11.77
C ASN A 86 4.46 -17.76 -10.55
N THR A 87 5.06 -16.60 -10.29
CA THR A 87 4.74 -15.72 -9.16
C THR A 87 4.42 -14.32 -9.66
N ASN A 88 3.26 -13.81 -9.28
CA ASN A 88 2.92 -12.41 -9.48
C ASN A 88 3.22 -11.61 -8.21
N CYS A 89 3.79 -10.41 -8.37
CA CYS A 89 4.00 -9.49 -7.26
C CYS A 89 2.80 -8.56 -7.12
N THR A 90 2.36 -8.37 -5.89
CA THR A 90 1.42 -7.32 -5.48
C THR A 90 1.98 -6.58 -4.28
N PHE A 91 1.29 -5.55 -3.83
CA PHE A 91 1.79 -4.65 -2.80
C PHE A 91 0.83 -4.57 -1.63
N HIS A 92 1.43 -4.42 -0.45
CA HIS A 92 0.73 -4.09 0.78
C HIS A 92 0.61 -2.57 0.86
N VAL A 93 -0.60 -2.06 0.82
CA VAL A 93 -0.91 -0.64 1.00
C VAL A 93 -1.97 -0.47 2.08
N ASN A 94 -1.91 0.64 2.81
CA ASN A 94 -2.92 1.00 3.78
C ASN A 94 -3.63 2.29 3.29
N PRO A 95 -4.90 2.20 2.91
CA PRO A 95 -5.66 3.36 2.46
C PRO A 95 -6.28 4.17 3.61
N PHE A 96 -6.27 3.65 4.84
CA PHE A 96 -7.07 4.15 5.97
C PHE A 96 -6.31 5.04 6.93
N ASP A 97 -5.00 4.83 7.07
CA ASP A 97 -4.18 5.60 7.99
C ASP A 97 -3.63 6.87 7.34
N ALA A 98 -3.58 7.93 8.13
CA ALA A 98 -2.92 9.17 7.80
C ALA A 98 -2.03 9.62 8.95
N TYR A 99 -0.82 10.08 8.64
CA TYR A 99 0.15 10.58 9.61
C TYR A 99 0.41 12.07 9.42
N MET A 100 0.64 12.80 10.52
CA MET A 100 0.83 14.25 10.49
C MET A 100 2.06 14.71 9.70
N ASP A 101 3.04 13.86 9.55
CA ASP A 101 4.27 14.07 8.79
C ASP A 101 4.19 13.53 7.34
N SER A 102 3.02 13.04 6.91
CA SER A 102 2.77 12.68 5.53
C SER A 102 2.83 13.91 4.61
N PRO A 103 3.40 13.78 3.39
CA PRO A 103 3.39 14.86 2.41
C PRO A 103 1.97 15.30 1.99
N MET A 104 0.95 14.48 2.27
CA MET A 104 -0.44 14.81 1.95
C MET A 104 -1.22 15.39 3.14
N TRP A 105 -0.66 15.43 4.36
CA TRP A 105 -1.39 15.79 5.57
C TRP A 105 -2.14 17.12 5.46
N ASP A 106 -1.46 18.19 5.07
CA ASP A 106 -2.08 19.52 4.98
C ASP A 106 -3.25 19.55 4.00
N MET A 107 -3.13 18.84 2.90
CA MET A 107 -4.22 18.72 1.91
C MET A 107 -5.40 17.94 2.49
N TYR A 108 -5.16 16.85 3.26
CA TYR A 108 -6.23 16.10 3.92
C TYR A 108 -6.96 16.93 4.96
N VAL A 109 -6.24 17.70 5.77
CA VAL A 109 -6.83 18.62 6.74
C VAL A 109 -7.62 19.72 6.04
N LYS A 110 -7.04 20.37 5.03
CA LYS A 110 -7.68 21.47 4.28
C LYS A 110 -8.94 21.04 3.54
N LYS A 111 -8.98 19.84 3.00
CA LYS A 111 -10.13 19.29 2.27
C LYS A 111 -11.09 18.51 3.15
N ASP A 112 -10.83 18.44 4.45
CA ASP A 112 -11.64 17.71 5.43
C ASP A 112 -11.85 16.23 5.07
N LEU A 113 -10.74 15.54 4.78
CA LEU A 113 -10.71 14.14 4.33
C LEU A 113 -10.42 13.15 5.48
N LEU A 114 -10.34 13.61 6.72
CA LEU A 114 -10.10 12.76 7.88
C LEU A 114 -11.41 12.49 8.63
N CYS A 115 -11.51 11.33 9.26
CA CYS A 115 -12.65 11.02 10.13
C CYS A 115 -12.66 11.95 11.35
N ARG A 116 -13.87 12.40 11.74
CA ARG A 116 -14.08 13.26 12.91
C ARG A 116 -15.13 12.69 13.85
N ASN A 117 -14.88 12.85 15.13
CA ASN A 117 -15.86 12.63 16.21
C ASN A 117 -16.98 13.67 16.12
N ALA A 118 -18.06 13.49 16.87
CA ALA A 118 -19.21 14.39 16.87
C ALA A 118 -18.84 15.85 17.29
N ASP A 119 -17.80 16.01 18.11
CA ASP A 119 -17.27 17.31 18.55
C ASP A 119 -16.32 17.97 17.54
N GLY A 120 -16.10 17.34 16.39
CA GLY A 120 -15.19 17.81 15.34
C GLY A 120 -13.73 17.45 15.53
N SER A 121 -13.34 16.82 16.62
CA SER A 121 -11.97 16.32 16.81
C SER A 121 -11.66 15.16 15.85
N LEU A 122 -10.39 15.00 15.47
CA LEU A 122 -9.96 13.91 14.58
C LEU A 122 -10.08 12.55 15.30
N VAL A 123 -10.56 11.54 14.56
CA VAL A 123 -10.58 10.16 15.04
C VAL A 123 -9.16 9.60 14.96
N LYS A 124 -8.61 9.23 16.12
CA LYS A 124 -7.30 8.64 16.26
C LYS A 124 -7.33 7.15 15.95
N GLY A 125 -6.34 6.67 15.23
CA GLY A 125 -6.01 5.27 15.09
C GLY A 125 -4.96 4.82 16.10
N ASP A 126 -4.21 3.78 15.77
CA ASP A 126 -3.15 3.24 16.61
C ASP A 126 -1.88 4.10 16.54
N VAL A 127 -0.97 3.85 17.49
CA VAL A 127 0.36 4.46 17.50
C VAL A 127 1.37 3.46 16.94
N TRP A 128 1.94 3.79 15.79
CA TRP A 128 2.97 2.99 15.12
C TRP A 128 4.27 3.77 15.05
N TRP A 129 5.40 3.16 15.42
CA TRP A 129 6.72 3.79 15.38
C TRP A 129 6.77 5.15 16.10
N ASN A 130 6.10 5.25 17.27
CA ASN A 130 5.90 6.51 18.03
C ASN A 130 5.14 7.61 17.25
N ARG A 131 4.38 7.26 16.22
CA ARG A 131 3.59 8.18 15.40
C ARG A 131 2.11 7.86 15.59
N GLN A 132 1.31 8.86 15.91
CA GLN A 132 -0.14 8.73 16.00
C GLN A 132 -0.73 8.70 14.59
N SER A 133 -1.46 7.63 14.26
CA SER A 133 -2.26 7.60 13.03
C SER A 133 -3.63 8.23 13.24
N TYR A 134 -4.25 8.67 12.14
CA TYR A 134 -5.61 9.19 12.06
C TYR A 134 -6.32 8.51 10.91
N PHE A 135 -7.62 8.30 11.05
CA PHE A 135 -8.38 7.60 10.03
C PHE A 135 -8.80 8.51 8.88
N VAL A 136 -8.59 8.03 7.66
CA VAL A 136 -9.09 8.66 6.44
C VAL A 136 -10.61 8.46 6.34
N ASN A 137 -11.34 9.54 6.01
CA ASN A 137 -12.73 9.46 5.62
C ASN A 137 -12.82 9.07 4.14
N MET A 138 -12.98 7.79 3.88
CA MET A 138 -12.97 7.23 2.52
C MET A 138 -14.09 7.78 1.63
N VAL A 139 -15.22 8.18 2.22
CA VAL A 139 -16.33 8.79 1.50
C VAL A 139 -15.95 10.18 0.99
N ASN A 140 -15.43 11.03 1.88
CA ASN A 140 -15.00 12.38 1.52
C ASN A 140 -13.82 12.34 0.54
N GLU A 141 -12.88 11.43 0.78
CA GLU A 141 -11.72 11.24 -0.09
C GLU A 141 -12.13 10.80 -1.51
N TRP A 142 -13.04 9.82 -1.60
CA TRP A 142 -13.58 9.37 -2.90
C TRP A 142 -14.28 10.52 -3.63
N ASN A 143 -15.17 11.23 -2.95
CA ASN A 143 -15.92 12.34 -3.54
C ASN A 143 -15.01 13.50 -3.97
N ALA A 144 -13.91 13.72 -3.27
CA ALA A 144 -12.88 14.70 -3.64
C ALA A 144 -11.95 14.22 -4.78
N GLY A 145 -12.08 12.99 -5.25
CA GLY A 145 -11.25 12.38 -6.30
C GLY A 145 -9.82 12.03 -5.85
N VAL A 146 -9.50 12.16 -4.57
CA VAL A 146 -8.13 11.93 -4.04
C VAL A 146 -7.79 10.45 -4.03
N THR A 147 -8.74 9.57 -3.73
CA THR A 147 -8.54 8.12 -3.83
C THR A 147 -8.09 7.71 -5.24
N LYS A 148 -8.75 8.23 -6.27
CA LYS A 148 -8.38 7.98 -7.68
C LYS A 148 -6.98 8.50 -7.98
N GLN A 149 -6.68 9.72 -7.53
CA GLN A 149 -5.34 10.32 -7.71
C GLN A 149 -4.24 9.44 -7.10
N ARG A 150 -4.46 8.88 -5.91
CA ARG A 150 -3.50 7.95 -5.27
C ARG A 150 -3.32 6.67 -6.07
N ILE A 151 -4.43 6.06 -6.50
CA ILE A 151 -4.43 4.84 -7.30
C ILE A 151 -3.71 5.07 -8.63
N ASP A 152 -4.05 6.15 -9.34
CA ASP A 152 -3.43 6.47 -10.63
C ASP A 152 -1.93 6.71 -10.50
N ALA A 153 -1.50 7.46 -9.46
CA ALA A 153 -0.08 7.68 -9.21
C ALA A 153 0.66 6.36 -8.94
N PHE A 154 0.08 5.48 -8.14
CA PHE A 154 0.64 4.17 -7.86
C PHE A 154 0.75 3.29 -9.11
N LEU A 155 -0.33 3.21 -9.90
CA LEU A 155 -0.36 2.40 -11.12
C LEU A 155 0.52 2.96 -12.25
N ASN A 156 0.73 4.28 -12.29
CA ASN A 156 1.67 4.90 -13.25
C ASN A 156 3.12 4.55 -12.91
N GLU A 157 3.45 4.46 -11.62
CA GLU A 157 4.79 4.03 -11.19
C GLU A 157 5.00 2.52 -11.32
N LEU A 158 3.97 1.73 -11.05
CA LEU A 158 4.02 0.26 -11.03
C LEU A 158 2.94 -0.36 -11.94
N PRO A 159 3.03 -0.15 -13.26
CA PRO A 159 1.98 -0.57 -14.20
C PRO A 159 1.76 -2.09 -14.23
N LEU A 160 2.77 -2.89 -13.87
CA LEU A 160 2.67 -4.35 -13.81
C LEU A 160 1.69 -4.85 -12.72
N VAL A 161 1.28 -3.98 -11.78
CA VAL A 161 0.26 -4.34 -10.77
C VAL A 161 -1.08 -4.64 -11.43
N LYS A 162 -1.43 -3.95 -12.50
CA LYS A 162 -2.66 -4.23 -13.28
C LYS A 162 -2.71 -5.66 -13.83
N GLU A 163 -1.55 -6.21 -14.18
CA GLU A 163 -1.46 -7.58 -14.70
C GLU A 163 -1.70 -8.63 -13.61
N THR A 164 -1.45 -8.30 -12.34
CA THR A 164 -1.66 -9.22 -11.23
C THR A 164 -3.12 -9.36 -10.85
N GLY A 165 -3.93 -8.33 -11.08
CA GLY A 165 -5.33 -8.26 -10.70
C GLY A 165 -5.59 -8.33 -9.20
N VAL A 166 -4.56 -8.07 -8.38
CA VAL A 166 -4.62 -8.12 -6.91
C VAL A 166 -3.85 -6.96 -6.31
N LEU A 167 -4.45 -6.29 -5.32
CA LEU A 167 -3.78 -5.38 -4.40
C LEU A 167 -4.20 -5.74 -2.98
N TYR A 168 -3.26 -5.75 -2.04
CA TYR A 168 -3.55 -6.06 -0.65
C TYR A 168 -3.76 -4.77 0.13
N PHE A 169 -4.99 -4.54 0.61
CA PHE A 169 -5.31 -3.47 1.54
C PHE A 169 -5.16 -3.97 2.98
N ASP A 170 -4.36 -3.26 3.76
CA ASP A 170 -4.26 -3.50 5.19
C ASP A 170 -5.38 -2.81 5.95
N ASN A 171 -5.64 -3.27 7.19
CA ASN A 171 -6.66 -2.71 8.08
C ASN A 171 -8.10 -2.69 7.53
N GLU A 172 -8.45 -3.55 6.61
CA GLU A 172 -9.78 -3.62 5.98
C GLU A 172 -10.96 -3.84 6.94
N THR A 173 -10.69 -4.08 8.22
CA THR A 173 -11.72 -4.26 9.26
C THR A 173 -11.89 -3.04 10.16
N GLN A 174 -11.00 -2.06 10.10
CA GLN A 174 -10.99 -0.88 10.95
C GLN A 174 -11.56 0.35 10.23
N TYR A 175 -12.86 0.39 10.07
CA TYR A 175 -13.55 1.54 9.47
C TYR A 175 -14.35 2.29 10.53
N PRO A 176 -13.79 3.29 11.22
CA PRO A 176 -14.56 4.09 12.14
C PRO A 176 -15.57 4.94 11.37
N PRO A 177 -16.76 5.18 11.91
CA PRO A 177 -17.65 6.19 11.36
C PRO A 177 -17.04 7.58 11.52
N SER A 178 -17.40 8.51 10.65
CA SER A 178 -17.09 9.92 10.82
C SER A 178 -18.35 10.65 11.27
N LEU A 179 -18.55 10.74 12.58
CA LEU A 179 -19.80 11.23 13.17
C LEU A 179 -20.10 12.68 12.80
N TYR A 180 -19.09 13.54 12.75
CA TYR A 180 -19.22 14.93 12.34
C TYR A 180 -19.75 15.08 10.91
N HIS A 181 -19.38 14.15 10.03
CA HIS A 181 -19.78 14.14 8.63
C HIS A 181 -21.03 13.30 8.36
N TYR A 182 -21.63 12.70 9.38
CA TYR A 182 -22.76 11.76 9.25
C TYR A 182 -22.44 10.56 8.35
N VAL A 183 -21.16 10.14 8.31
CA VAL A 183 -20.67 8.99 7.54
C VAL A 183 -20.65 7.78 8.43
N THR A 184 -21.38 6.76 8.05
CA THR A 184 -21.46 5.47 8.76
C THR A 184 -20.28 4.55 8.39
N LYS A 185 -20.13 3.45 9.13
CA LYS A 185 -19.18 2.38 8.78
C LYS A 185 -19.51 1.77 7.41
N GLU A 186 -20.76 1.57 7.12
CA GLU A 186 -21.27 1.02 5.87
C GLU A 186 -20.97 1.92 4.67
N ASP A 187 -21.03 3.25 4.87
CA ASP A 187 -20.64 4.23 3.86
C ASP A 187 -19.15 4.15 3.56
N GLN A 188 -18.30 4.01 4.60
CA GLN A 188 -16.86 3.81 4.45
C GLN A 188 -16.57 2.55 3.62
N ILE A 189 -17.20 1.42 3.97
CA ILE A 189 -17.06 0.15 3.23
C ILE A 189 -17.50 0.31 1.77
N SER A 190 -18.58 1.04 1.52
CA SER A 190 -19.06 1.31 0.17
C SER A 190 -18.06 2.13 -0.66
N ALA A 191 -17.40 3.10 -0.05
CA ALA A 191 -16.37 3.89 -0.71
C ALA A 191 -15.12 3.05 -1.04
N ILE A 192 -14.73 2.12 -0.13
CA ILE A 192 -13.61 1.20 -0.36
C ILE A 192 -13.91 0.24 -1.51
N LYS A 193 -15.15 -0.29 -1.60
CA LYS A 193 -15.55 -1.13 -2.74
C LYS A 193 -15.41 -0.37 -4.06
N LYS A 194 -15.83 0.90 -4.11
CA LYS A 194 -15.62 1.75 -5.31
C LYS A 194 -14.14 1.94 -5.63
N ALA A 195 -13.28 2.07 -4.63
CA ALA A 195 -11.84 2.15 -4.84
C ALA A 195 -11.27 0.84 -5.41
N ALA A 196 -11.72 -0.31 -4.90
CA ALA A 196 -11.33 -1.63 -5.40
C ALA A 196 -11.83 -1.89 -6.83
N GLU A 197 -13.02 -1.41 -7.18
CA GLU A 197 -13.58 -1.50 -8.54
C GLU A 197 -12.85 -0.57 -9.54
N TYR A 198 -12.21 0.49 -9.04
CA TYR A 198 -11.47 1.44 -9.87
C TYR A 198 -10.05 0.95 -10.20
N LEU A 199 -9.47 0.09 -9.36
CA LEU A 199 -8.14 -0.52 -9.55
C LEU A 199 -8.14 -1.50 -10.74
#